data_1bdfdcc272d497f4a2035124cd474996
#
_entry.id   1bdfdcc272d497f4a2035124cd474996
#
_cell.length_a   1.000
_cell.length_b   1.000
_cell.length_c   1.000
_cell.angle_alpha   90.00
_cell.angle_beta   90.00
_cell.angle_gamma   90.00
#
_symmetry.space_group_name_H-M   'P 1'
#
loop_
_entity.id
_entity.type
_entity.pdbx_description
1 polymer ?
#
loop_
_entity_poly.entity_id
_entity_poly.type
_entity_poly.pdbx_seq_one_letter_code
_entity_poly.pdbx_strand_id
1 'polypeptide(L)'
;MRERLASRLGFIFLSAGCAIGLGNVWRFPYITGQNGGGWFVVLYLVALALIGLPILLMEFAAGRAAQRSIVRLHATLTPEKSKVWRLHGVAGFLGNVILMMFYTTVTGWMLIYFARMASGAFVGLDAAAVGAAFGGMLGDPWGMATAMLAVTAAATCVCVAGLQKGVERVTKGLMLCLLVLIVVLAVNSVCLDAKNSGSAGLAFYLVPDFARMKSVGVVKVVVEAMNHAFFTLSLGIGSMSIFGSYIGRDRTLLGETLHVCLLDTLVAVSAGVIIIPACFAYGVHPGQGPGLIFTTLPNVFNDMPLGRLWGSLFFVFMSCAALTTVIAVFENILA
;
A
#
# COMPACT_ATOMS: atom_id res chain seq x y z
N MET A 1 -20.60 -24.32 2.28
CA MET A 1 -20.82 -22.86 2.23
C MET A 1 -19.48 -22.19 2.51
N ARG A 2 -19.18 -21.10 1.80
CA ARG A 2 -17.96 -20.36 2.04
C ARG A 2 -18.03 -19.65 3.41
N GLU A 3 -16.92 -19.62 4.15
CA GLU A 3 -16.83 -18.90 5.43
C GLU A 3 -17.13 -17.42 5.20
N ARG A 4 -17.83 -16.77 6.12
CA ARG A 4 -18.18 -15.35 6.03
C ARG A 4 -17.47 -14.58 7.11
N LEU A 5 -17.13 -13.32 6.83
CA LEU A 5 -16.60 -12.38 7.82
C LEU A 5 -17.66 -12.07 8.88
N ALA A 6 -17.22 -11.94 10.14
CA ALA A 6 -18.12 -11.73 11.27
C ALA A 6 -18.75 -10.34 11.27
N SER A 7 -18.08 -9.32 10.68
CA SER A 7 -18.56 -7.94 10.74
C SER A 7 -18.35 -7.19 9.43
N ARG A 8 -19.15 -6.12 9.23
CA ARG A 8 -18.98 -5.18 8.10
C ARG A 8 -17.63 -4.49 8.14
N LEU A 9 -17.22 -4.03 9.32
CA LEU A 9 -15.92 -3.37 9.50
C LEU A 9 -14.77 -4.32 9.15
N GLY A 10 -14.90 -5.62 9.46
CA GLY A 10 -13.94 -6.64 9.08
C GLY A 10 -13.80 -6.78 7.58
N PHE A 11 -14.91 -6.78 6.86
CA PHE A 11 -14.88 -6.79 5.39
C PHE A 11 -14.20 -5.55 4.82
N ILE A 12 -14.61 -4.36 5.27
CA ILE A 12 -14.04 -3.09 4.78
C ILE A 12 -12.54 -3.04 5.07
N PHE A 13 -12.11 -3.38 6.27
CA PHE A 13 -10.70 -3.34 6.65
C PHE A 13 -9.86 -4.42 5.97
N LEU A 14 -10.40 -5.61 5.73
CA LEU A 14 -9.70 -6.65 4.98
C LEU A 14 -9.53 -6.25 3.51
N SER A 15 -10.60 -5.80 2.87
CA SER A 15 -10.55 -5.38 1.46
C SER A 15 -9.71 -4.11 1.28
N ALA A 16 -9.90 -3.11 2.14
CA ALA A 16 -9.06 -1.91 2.15
C ALA A 16 -7.60 -2.25 2.50
N GLY A 17 -7.33 -3.16 3.44
CA GLY A 17 -5.99 -3.60 3.78
C GLY A 17 -5.27 -4.36 2.66
N CYS A 18 -6.00 -4.97 1.74
CA CYS A 18 -5.43 -5.51 0.49
C CYS A 18 -5.04 -4.40 -0.49
N ALA A 19 -5.85 -3.36 -0.58
CA ALA A 19 -5.58 -2.19 -1.42
C ALA A 19 -4.49 -1.31 -0.78
N ILE A 20 -4.64 -0.96 0.50
CA ILE A 20 -3.72 -0.12 1.26
C ILE A 20 -2.43 -0.88 1.57
N GLY A 21 -1.42 -0.66 0.78
CA GLY A 21 -0.12 -1.30 0.93
C GLY A 21 1.03 -0.35 0.61
N LEU A 22 2.14 -0.94 0.19
CA LEU A 22 3.32 -0.18 -0.26
C LEU A 22 2.99 0.74 -1.45
N GLY A 23 1.93 0.44 -2.19
CA GLY A 23 1.40 1.29 -3.25
C GLY A 23 1.02 2.67 -2.77
N ASN A 24 0.29 2.76 -1.68
CA ASN A 24 -0.20 4.00 -1.09
C ASN A 24 0.87 4.74 -0.29
N VAL A 25 1.58 3.99 0.56
CA VAL A 25 2.48 4.60 1.55
C VAL A 25 3.87 4.89 1.00
N TRP A 26 4.25 4.24 -0.09
CA TRP A 26 5.56 4.42 -0.73
C TRP A 26 5.46 4.89 -2.17
N ARG A 27 4.80 4.09 -3.05
CA ARG A 27 4.78 4.37 -4.49
C ARG A 27 4.05 5.66 -4.81
N PHE A 28 2.93 5.96 -4.15
CA PHE A 28 2.14 7.15 -4.44
C PHE A 28 2.90 8.46 -4.20
N PRO A 29 3.52 8.72 -3.02
CA PRO A 29 4.34 9.92 -2.81
C PRO A 29 5.50 10.02 -3.80
N TYR A 30 6.16 8.90 -4.07
CA TYR A 30 7.29 8.82 -5.00
C TYR A 30 6.87 9.20 -6.43
N ILE A 31 5.81 8.59 -6.98
CA ILE A 31 5.35 8.90 -8.35
C ILE A 31 4.80 10.31 -8.42
N THR A 32 4.14 10.80 -7.38
CA THR A 32 3.68 12.20 -7.30
C THR A 32 4.86 13.15 -7.40
N GLY A 33 5.96 12.86 -6.70
CA GLY A 33 7.21 13.62 -6.80
C GLY A 33 7.80 13.64 -8.22
N GLN A 34 7.73 12.52 -8.93
CA GLN A 34 8.24 12.39 -10.30
C GLN A 34 7.33 13.03 -11.37
N ASN A 35 6.03 13.11 -11.11
CA ASN A 35 5.03 13.51 -12.11
C ASN A 35 4.44 14.91 -11.86
N GLY A 36 5.21 15.81 -11.23
CA GLY A 36 4.86 17.23 -11.14
C GLY A 36 3.88 17.59 -10.02
N GLY A 37 3.66 16.73 -9.03
CA GLY A 37 2.90 17.05 -7.82
C GLY A 37 1.39 17.08 -8.01
N GLY A 38 0.74 18.22 -7.67
CA GLY A 38 -0.70 18.33 -7.54
C GLY A 38 -1.54 17.89 -8.75
N TRP A 39 -1.09 18.10 -9.99
CA TRP A 39 -1.81 17.60 -11.17
C TRP A 39 -1.84 16.09 -11.25
N PHE A 40 -0.77 15.41 -10.86
CA PHE A 40 -0.79 13.94 -10.78
C PHE A 40 -1.84 13.46 -9.77
N VAL A 41 -1.93 14.10 -8.60
CA VAL A 41 -2.95 13.77 -7.58
C VAL A 41 -4.37 13.95 -8.14
N VAL A 42 -4.66 15.06 -8.82
CA VAL A 42 -5.97 15.30 -9.43
C VAL A 42 -6.29 14.24 -10.49
N LEU A 43 -5.36 13.95 -11.40
CA LEU A 43 -5.56 12.95 -12.46
C LEU A 43 -5.72 11.54 -11.88
N TYR A 44 -4.99 11.20 -10.82
CA TYR A 44 -5.17 9.94 -10.09
C TYR A 44 -6.57 9.83 -9.50
N LEU A 45 -7.08 10.87 -8.82
CA LEU A 45 -8.44 10.87 -8.26
C LEU A 45 -9.51 10.73 -9.34
N VAL A 46 -9.33 11.40 -10.48
CA VAL A 46 -10.22 11.27 -11.64
C VAL A 46 -10.18 9.85 -12.21
N ALA A 47 -8.98 9.28 -12.41
CA ALA A 47 -8.82 7.91 -12.90
C ALA A 47 -9.40 6.88 -11.92
N LEU A 48 -9.19 7.09 -10.62
CA LEU A 48 -9.76 6.24 -9.57
C LEU A 48 -11.30 6.25 -9.62
N ALA A 49 -11.92 7.44 -9.75
CA ALA A 49 -13.37 7.57 -9.80
C ALA A 49 -13.98 7.00 -11.09
N LEU A 50 -13.35 7.25 -12.25
CA LEU A 50 -13.91 6.88 -13.56
C LEU A 50 -13.58 5.44 -13.98
N ILE A 51 -12.47 4.90 -13.53
CA ILE A 51 -11.97 3.58 -13.96
C ILE A 51 -11.85 2.64 -12.76
N GLY A 52 -11.13 3.04 -11.71
CA GLY A 52 -10.85 2.20 -10.55
C GLY A 52 -12.11 1.73 -9.84
N LEU A 53 -12.99 2.66 -9.45
CA LEU A 53 -14.23 2.37 -8.73
C LEU A 53 -15.19 1.45 -9.53
N PRO A 54 -15.50 1.70 -10.82
CA PRO A 54 -16.33 0.78 -11.60
C PRO A 54 -15.75 -0.62 -11.73
N ILE A 55 -14.43 -0.75 -11.94
CA ILE A 55 -13.78 -2.06 -12.07
C ILE A 55 -13.79 -2.80 -10.72
N LEU A 56 -13.52 -2.12 -9.60
CA LEU A 56 -13.61 -2.70 -8.27
C LEU A 56 -15.04 -3.21 -7.99
N LEU A 57 -16.05 -2.43 -8.36
CA LEU A 57 -17.45 -2.83 -8.25
C LEU A 57 -17.75 -4.10 -9.08
N MET A 58 -17.22 -4.18 -10.30
CA MET A 58 -17.36 -5.38 -11.15
C MET A 58 -16.66 -6.59 -10.54
N GLU A 59 -15.46 -6.44 -9.99
CA GLU A 59 -14.75 -7.54 -9.32
C GLU A 59 -15.53 -8.04 -8.09
N PHE A 60 -16.03 -7.14 -7.25
CA PHE A 60 -16.89 -7.52 -6.12
C PHE A 60 -18.18 -8.22 -6.58
N ALA A 61 -18.79 -7.74 -7.65
CA ALA A 61 -20.00 -8.35 -8.22
C ALA A 61 -19.73 -9.78 -8.72
N ALA A 62 -18.67 -9.97 -9.49
CA ALA A 62 -18.25 -11.27 -10.01
C ALA A 62 -17.93 -12.26 -8.86
N GLY A 63 -17.20 -11.80 -7.84
CA GLY A 63 -16.90 -12.58 -6.66
C GLY A 63 -18.15 -13.02 -5.90
N ARG A 64 -19.08 -12.09 -5.64
CA ARG A 64 -20.34 -12.36 -4.96
C ARG A 64 -21.25 -13.32 -5.74
N ALA A 65 -21.23 -13.24 -7.07
CA ALA A 65 -22.02 -14.11 -7.92
C ALA A 65 -21.46 -15.53 -7.97
N ALA A 66 -20.15 -15.68 -8.16
CA ALA A 66 -19.50 -16.99 -8.33
C ALA A 66 -19.27 -17.74 -7.01
N GLN A 67 -18.90 -17.05 -5.93
CA GLN A 67 -18.52 -17.62 -4.63
C GLN A 67 -17.47 -18.76 -4.76
N ARG A 68 -16.50 -18.57 -5.64
CA ARG A 68 -15.44 -19.54 -5.95
C ARG A 68 -14.06 -18.87 -5.89
N SER A 69 -13.00 -19.71 -5.83
CA SER A 69 -11.62 -19.24 -5.96
C SER A 69 -11.40 -18.54 -7.31
N ILE A 70 -10.40 -17.69 -7.41
CA ILE A 70 -10.07 -16.93 -8.63
C ILE A 70 -9.94 -17.85 -9.87
N VAL A 71 -9.32 -19.04 -9.70
CA VAL A 71 -9.12 -20.01 -10.80
C VAL A 71 -10.44 -20.51 -11.40
N ARG A 72 -11.50 -20.59 -10.59
CA ARG A 72 -12.81 -21.11 -11.01
C ARG A 72 -13.87 -20.04 -11.18
N LEU A 73 -13.64 -18.82 -10.70
CA LEU A 73 -14.62 -17.74 -10.63
C LEU A 73 -15.24 -17.46 -12.01
N HIS A 74 -14.44 -17.02 -12.96
CA HIS A 74 -14.93 -16.65 -14.30
C HIS A 74 -15.42 -17.87 -15.09
N ALA A 75 -14.77 -19.02 -14.94
CA ALA A 75 -15.20 -20.26 -15.58
C ALA A 75 -16.58 -20.72 -15.06
N THR A 76 -16.93 -20.44 -13.80
CA THR A 76 -18.24 -20.73 -13.24
C THR A 76 -19.33 -19.81 -13.78
N LEU A 77 -18.99 -18.53 -14.02
CA LEU A 77 -19.92 -17.53 -14.56
C LEU A 77 -20.15 -17.69 -16.08
N THR A 78 -19.20 -18.31 -16.79
CA THR A 78 -19.24 -18.50 -18.25
C THR A 78 -18.91 -19.95 -18.62
N PRO A 79 -19.82 -20.92 -18.40
CA PRO A 79 -19.55 -22.35 -18.63
C PRO A 79 -19.12 -22.68 -20.06
N GLU A 80 -19.69 -22.01 -21.05
CA GLU A 80 -19.41 -22.22 -22.49
C GLU A 80 -17.94 -21.94 -22.85
N LYS A 81 -17.30 -20.97 -22.18
CA LYS A 81 -15.90 -20.57 -22.38
C LYS A 81 -15.01 -20.94 -21.18
N SER A 82 -15.36 -21.97 -20.44
CA SER A 82 -14.72 -22.31 -19.16
C SER A 82 -13.21 -22.54 -19.24
N LYS A 83 -12.71 -23.10 -20.36
CA LYS A 83 -11.26 -23.34 -20.57
C LYS A 83 -10.46 -22.02 -20.65
N VAL A 84 -10.94 -21.03 -21.43
CA VAL A 84 -10.29 -19.72 -21.60
C VAL A 84 -10.30 -18.95 -20.28
N TRP A 85 -11.46 -18.92 -19.63
CA TRP A 85 -11.61 -18.21 -18.34
C TRP A 85 -10.85 -18.87 -17.18
N ARG A 86 -10.63 -20.19 -17.24
CA ARG A 86 -9.75 -20.88 -16.29
C ARG A 86 -8.29 -20.44 -16.48
N LEU A 87 -7.82 -20.24 -17.72
CA LEU A 87 -6.46 -19.73 -17.98
C LEU A 87 -6.28 -18.33 -17.38
N HIS A 88 -7.27 -17.44 -17.56
CA HIS A 88 -7.27 -16.12 -16.91
C HIS A 88 -7.19 -16.23 -15.39
N GLY A 89 -7.97 -17.11 -14.78
CA GLY A 89 -7.94 -17.35 -13.33
C GLY A 89 -6.59 -17.88 -12.84
N VAL A 90 -5.95 -18.79 -13.60
CA VAL A 90 -4.60 -19.29 -13.29
C VAL A 90 -3.57 -18.17 -13.39
N ALA A 91 -3.66 -17.31 -14.42
CA ALA A 91 -2.77 -16.16 -14.56
C ALA A 91 -2.89 -15.20 -13.36
N GLY A 92 -4.11 -14.90 -12.89
CA GLY A 92 -4.33 -14.10 -11.69
C GLY A 92 -3.77 -14.75 -10.42
N PHE A 93 -3.93 -16.07 -10.27
CA PHE A 93 -3.34 -16.83 -9.16
C PHE A 93 -1.80 -16.73 -9.17
N LEU A 94 -1.17 -16.99 -10.32
CA LEU A 94 0.29 -16.85 -10.47
C LEU A 94 0.75 -15.41 -10.21
N GLY A 95 -0.03 -14.41 -10.64
CA GLY A 95 0.23 -13.01 -10.34
C GLY A 95 0.26 -12.72 -8.84
N ASN A 96 -0.67 -13.29 -8.06
CA ASN A 96 -0.64 -13.19 -6.59
C ASN A 96 0.59 -13.85 -5.97
N VAL A 97 1.00 -15.03 -6.47
CA VAL A 97 2.21 -15.71 -5.98
C VAL A 97 3.47 -14.89 -6.27
N ILE A 98 3.63 -14.39 -7.50
CA ILE A 98 4.78 -13.55 -7.89
C ILE A 98 4.78 -12.24 -7.07
N LEU A 99 3.62 -11.62 -6.88
CA LEU A 99 3.48 -10.44 -6.03
C LEU A 99 3.98 -10.72 -4.62
N MET A 100 3.66 -11.87 -4.04
CA MET A 100 4.08 -12.22 -2.68
C MET A 100 5.58 -12.44 -2.56
N MET A 101 6.26 -12.96 -3.58
CA MET A 101 7.73 -13.09 -3.57
C MET A 101 8.40 -11.72 -3.36
N PHE A 102 7.91 -10.69 -4.02
CA PHE A 102 8.40 -9.31 -3.84
C PHE A 102 7.92 -8.72 -2.50
N TYR A 103 6.63 -8.84 -2.21
CA TYR A 103 5.99 -8.14 -1.09
C TYR A 103 6.50 -8.61 0.27
N THR A 104 6.68 -9.92 0.47
CA THR A 104 7.21 -10.47 1.73
C THR A 104 8.65 -10.04 1.97
N THR A 105 9.48 -9.96 0.91
CA THR A 105 10.84 -9.46 0.99
C THR A 105 10.88 -8.00 1.46
N VAL A 106 10.13 -7.12 0.78
CA VAL A 106 10.11 -5.69 1.13
C VAL A 106 9.46 -5.44 2.49
N THR A 107 8.46 -6.22 2.86
CA THR A 107 7.89 -6.18 4.24
C THR A 107 8.95 -6.56 5.28
N GLY A 108 9.80 -7.54 4.98
CA GLY A 108 10.95 -7.88 5.81
C GLY A 108 11.92 -6.70 5.98
N TRP A 109 12.19 -5.94 4.92
CA TRP A 109 13.02 -4.73 5.01
C TRP A 109 12.42 -3.68 5.95
N MET A 110 11.09 -3.51 5.94
CA MET A 110 10.41 -2.58 6.87
C MET A 110 10.63 -2.97 8.32
N LEU A 111 10.57 -4.28 8.64
CA LEU A 111 10.83 -4.78 9.99
C LEU A 111 12.30 -4.59 10.41
N ILE A 112 13.25 -4.85 9.50
CA ILE A 112 14.68 -4.59 9.75
C ILE A 112 14.90 -3.10 10.02
N TYR A 113 14.32 -2.23 9.23
CA TYR A 113 14.46 -0.78 9.39
C TYR A 113 13.76 -0.26 10.65
N PHE A 114 12.62 -0.82 11.00
CA PHE A 114 12.01 -0.54 12.32
C PHE A 114 12.97 -0.88 13.45
N ALA A 115 13.56 -2.08 13.46
CA ALA A 115 14.49 -2.50 14.50
C ALA A 115 15.74 -1.60 14.55
N ARG A 116 16.33 -1.25 13.41
CA ARG A 116 17.49 -0.36 13.32
C ARG A 116 17.15 1.06 13.79
N MET A 117 16.00 1.61 13.41
CA MET A 117 15.56 2.93 13.83
C MET A 117 15.27 2.95 15.34
N ALA A 118 14.55 1.97 15.85
CA ALA A 118 14.23 1.84 17.28
C ALA A 118 15.46 1.61 18.16
N SER A 119 16.47 0.90 17.69
CA SER A 119 17.75 0.74 18.40
C SER A 119 18.65 1.97 18.33
N GLY A 120 18.36 2.94 17.45
CA GLY A 120 19.19 4.12 17.23
C GLY A 120 20.41 3.87 16.34
N ALA A 121 20.40 2.79 15.53
CA ALA A 121 21.52 2.43 14.65
C ALA A 121 21.87 3.49 13.58
N PHE A 122 20.97 4.42 13.30
CA PHE A 122 21.20 5.51 12.36
C PHE A 122 21.63 6.83 13.02
N VAL A 123 21.59 6.92 14.34
CA VAL A 123 21.91 8.17 15.06
C VAL A 123 23.37 8.57 14.81
N GLY A 124 23.56 9.81 14.35
CA GLY A 124 24.88 10.37 14.07
C GLY A 124 25.54 9.88 12.77
N LEU A 125 24.84 9.07 11.97
CA LEU A 125 25.31 8.71 10.62
C LEU A 125 25.05 9.84 9.64
N ASP A 126 26.00 10.07 8.73
CA ASP A 126 25.80 10.95 7.58
C ASP A 126 25.02 10.25 6.46
N ALA A 127 24.63 11.01 5.43
CA ALA A 127 23.84 10.50 4.30
C ALA A 127 24.53 9.36 3.54
N ALA A 128 25.87 9.38 3.46
CA ALA A 128 26.63 8.36 2.81
C ALA A 128 26.62 7.05 3.62
N ALA A 129 26.79 7.13 4.95
CA ALA A 129 26.74 5.98 5.84
C ALA A 129 25.34 5.35 5.91
N VAL A 130 24.26 6.15 5.90
CA VAL A 130 22.88 5.64 5.81
C VAL A 130 22.65 4.93 4.46
N GLY A 131 23.15 5.49 3.36
CA GLY A 131 23.13 4.83 2.06
C GLY A 131 23.91 3.50 2.04
N ALA A 132 25.09 3.49 2.65
CA ALA A 132 25.89 2.28 2.81
C ALA A 132 25.19 1.21 3.68
N ALA A 133 24.47 1.61 4.72
CA ALA A 133 23.66 0.71 5.54
C ALA A 133 22.55 0.02 4.75
N PHE A 134 21.94 0.71 3.78
CA PHE A 134 20.97 0.11 2.86
C PHE A 134 21.65 -0.88 1.90
N GLY A 135 22.78 -0.47 1.28
CA GLY A 135 23.58 -1.36 0.45
C GLY A 135 24.06 -2.60 1.18
N GLY A 136 24.52 -2.45 2.43
CA GLY A 136 24.93 -3.56 3.30
C GLY A 136 23.78 -4.52 3.63
N MET A 137 22.55 -4.01 3.84
CA MET A 137 21.37 -4.86 4.01
C MET A 137 21.05 -5.67 2.74
N LEU A 138 21.15 -5.04 1.56
CA LEU A 138 20.93 -5.73 0.29
C LEU A 138 22.03 -6.77 0.00
N GLY A 139 23.23 -6.56 0.53
CA GLY A 139 24.35 -7.50 0.46
C GLY A 139 24.29 -8.65 1.48
N ASP A 140 23.31 -8.66 2.39
CA ASP A 140 23.11 -9.72 3.39
C ASP A 140 21.90 -10.61 3.01
N PRO A 141 22.08 -11.64 2.18
CA PRO A 141 21.01 -12.51 1.74
C PRO A 141 20.37 -13.30 2.90
N TRP A 142 21.14 -13.64 3.93
CA TRP A 142 20.63 -14.39 5.07
C TRP A 142 19.77 -13.53 6.01
N GLY A 143 20.19 -12.31 6.27
CA GLY A 143 19.39 -11.35 7.03
C GLY A 143 18.06 -11.03 6.32
N MET A 144 18.09 -10.82 5.00
CA MET A 144 16.87 -10.61 4.21
C MET A 144 15.99 -11.86 4.17
N ALA A 145 16.55 -13.05 3.98
CA ALA A 145 15.81 -14.30 3.96
C ALA A 145 15.13 -14.58 5.31
N THR A 146 15.82 -14.38 6.42
CA THR A 146 15.24 -14.58 7.76
C THR A 146 14.09 -13.62 8.03
N ALA A 147 14.22 -12.34 7.66
CA ALA A 147 13.13 -11.37 7.81
C ALA A 147 11.93 -11.72 6.91
N MET A 148 12.16 -12.10 5.64
CA MET A 148 11.11 -12.56 4.73
C MET A 148 10.40 -13.81 5.26
N LEU A 149 11.14 -14.79 5.78
CA LEU A 149 10.57 -16.00 6.37
C LEU A 149 9.75 -15.68 7.62
N ALA A 150 10.20 -14.76 8.47
CA ALA A 150 9.44 -14.31 9.64
C ALA A 150 8.10 -13.68 9.24
N VAL A 151 8.08 -12.82 8.23
CA VAL A 151 6.84 -12.23 7.67
C VAL A 151 5.92 -13.31 7.12
N THR A 152 6.48 -14.23 6.33
CA THR A 152 5.71 -15.33 5.71
C THR A 152 5.12 -16.25 6.79
N ALA A 153 5.90 -16.62 7.80
CA ALA A 153 5.43 -17.43 8.91
C ALA A 153 4.33 -16.73 9.70
N ALA A 154 4.50 -15.44 10.02
CA ALA A 154 3.49 -14.65 10.72
C ALA A 154 2.17 -14.57 9.93
N ALA A 155 2.22 -14.26 8.64
CA ALA A 155 1.04 -14.21 7.78
C ALA A 155 0.36 -15.60 7.66
N THR A 156 1.15 -16.66 7.50
CA THR A 156 0.64 -18.05 7.47
C THR A 156 -0.05 -18.41 8.78
N CYS A 157 0.54 -18.12 9.93
CA CYS A 157 -0.08 -18.36 11.24
C CYS A 157 -1.42 -17.63 11.38
N VAL A 158 -1.50 -16.39 10.89
CA VAL A 158 -2.76 -15.61 10.90
C VAL A 158 -3.82 -16.28 10.03
N CYS A 159 -3.46 -16.72 8.82
CA CYS A 159 -4.40 -17.41 7.92
C CYS A 159 -4.84 -18.77 8.47
N VAL A 160 -3.92 -19.57 9.04
CA VAL A 160 -4.24 -20.86 9.68
C VAL A 160 -5.19 -20.72 10.87
N ALA A 161 -5.14 -19.58 11.59
CA ALA A 161 -6.09 -19.29 12.67
C ALA A 161 -7.54 -19.07 12.16
N GLY A 162 -7.75 -19.03 10.84
CA GLY A 162 -9.05 -18.93 10.16
C GLY A 162 -9.46 -17.50 9.85
N LEU A 163 -10.48 -17.37 9.00
CA LEU A 163 -10.91 -16.08 8.44
C LEU A 163 -11.34 -15.09 9.53
N GLN A 164 -12.18 -15.51 10.49
CA GLN A 164 -12.71 -14.61 11.51
C GLN A 164 -11.76 -14.36 12.67
N LYS A 165 -11.14 -15.42 13.22
CA LYS A 165 -10.29 -15.32 14.41
C LYS A 165 -8.88 -14.83 14.09
N GLY A 166 -8.34 -15.20 12.94
CA GLY A 166 -7.03 -14.80 12.46
C GLY A 166 -7.10 -13.56 11.58
N VAL A 167 -7.48 -13.74 10.33
CA VAL A 167 -7.39 -12.72 9.28
C VAL A 167 -8.16 -11.44 9.64
N GLU A 168 -9.47 -11.56 9.95
CA GLU A 168 -10.31 -10.42 10.26
C GLU A 168 -9.84 -9.67 11.52
N ARG A 169 -9.52 -10.40 12.58
CA ARG A 169 -9.14 -9.80 13.87
C ARG A 169 -7.80 -9.07 13.78
N VAL A 170 -6.80 -9.71 13.18
CA VAL A 170 -5.46 -9.14 13.04
C VAL A 170 -5.48 -7.94 12.09
N THR A 171 -6.14 -8.06 10.94
CA THR A 171 -6.25 -6.97 9.98
C THR A 171 -6.97 -5.76 10.59
N LYS A 172 -8.01 -5.95 11.39
CA LYS A 172 -8.65 -4.84 12.12
C LYS A 172 -7.68 -4.11 13.04
N GLY A 173 -6.87 -4.85 13.80
CA GLY A 173 -5.88 -4.26 14.69
C GLY A 173 -4.80 -3.47 13.93
N LEU A 174 -4.26 -4.05 12.87
CA LEU A 174 -3.25 -3.39 12.03
C LEU A 174 -3.81 -2.15 11.32
N MET A 175 -5.02 -2.21 10.78
CA MET A 175 -5.66 -1.08 10.11
C MET A 175 -5.97 0.06 11.08
N LEU A 176 -6.44 -0.25 12.29
CA LEU A 176 -6.67 0.77 13.30
C LEU A 176 -5.36 1.45 13.73
N CYS A 177 -4.31 0.65 13.97
CA CYS A 177 -2.97 1.16 14.26
C CYS A 177 -2.47 2.07 13.12
N LEU A 178 -2.60 1.64 11.87
CA LEU A 178 -2.23 2.40 10.68
C LEU A 178 -2.97 3.74 10.62
N LEU A 179 -4.30 3.75 10.81
CA LEU A 179 -5.11 4.97 10.76
C LEU A 179 -4.75 5.96 11.87
N VAL A 180 -4.44 5.48 13.07
CA VAL A 180 -3.95 6.34 14.16
C VAL A 180 -2.58 6.92 13.83
N LEU A 181 -1.65 6.08 13.38
CA LEU A 181 -0.29 6.52 13.05
C LEU A 181 -0.28 7.51 11.88
N ILE A 182 -1.14 7.34 10.88
CA ILE A 182 -1.20 8.28 9.74
C ILE A 182 -1.60 9.69 10.19
N VAL A 183 -2.54 9.80 11.12
CA VAL A 183 -2.93 11.10 11.68
C VAL A 183 -1.79 11.72 12.46
N VAL A 184 -1.15 10.94 13.35
CA VAL A 184 -0.03 11.41 14.18
C VAL A 184 1.15 11.87 13.32
N LEU A 185 1.53 11.08 12.32
CA LEU A 185 2.64 11.40 11.42
C LEU A 185 2.32 12.57 10.48
N ALA A 186 1.07 12.67 9.98
CA ALA A 186 0.66 13.79 9.13
C ALA A 186 0.67 15.12 9.90
N VAL A 187 0.14 15.13 11.12
CA VAL A 187 0.19 16.33 11.99
C VAL A 187 1.65 16.73 12.25
N ASN A 188 2.51 15.78 12.62
CA ASN A 188 3.92 16.06 12.82
C ASN A 188 4.57 16.65 11.58
N SER A 189 4.33 16.07 10.39
CA SER A 189 4.95 16.52 9.13
C SER A 189 4.51 17.94 8.73
N VAL A 190 3.24 18.28 8.93
CA VAL A 190 2.72 19.64 8.65
C VAL A 190 3.24 20.66 9.64
N CYS A 191 3.47 20.25 10.91
CA CYS A 191 4.02 21.13 11.96
C CYS A 191 5.54 21.27 11.91
N LEU A 192 6.23 20.61 10.97
CA LEU A 192 7.67 20.76 10.81
C LEU A 192 8.02 22.17 10.32
N ASP A 193 8.56 22.98 11.24
CA ASP A 193 9.08 24.31 10.96
C ASP A 193 10.61 24.22 10.72
N ALA A 194 10.97 23.66 9.57
CA ALA A 194 12.36 23.44 9.21
C ALA A 194 12.83 24.49 8.18
N LYS A 195 14.16 24.61 8.02
CA LYS A 195 14.89 25.63 7.23
C LYS A 195 14.36 25.92 5.82
N ASN A 196 13.56 25.04 5.23
CA ASN A 196 12.95 25.16 3.88
C ASN A 196 11.44 24.87 3.90
N SER A 197 10.71 25.49 4.77
CA SER A 197 9.25 25.41 4.97
C SER A 197 8.53 24.19 4.34
N GLY A 198 8.09 23.27 5.17
CA GLY A 198 7.21 22.15 4.76
C GLY A 198 5.96 22.63 3.98
N SER A 199 5.60 23.91 4.11
CA SER A 199 4.55 24.58 3.31
C SER A 199 4.83 24.56 1.81
N ALA A 200 6.07 24.67 1.36
CA ALA A 200 6.45 24.55 -0.05
C ALA A 200 6.23 23.12 -0.57
N GLY A 201 6.53 22.11 0.25
CA GLY A 201 6.23 20.71 -0.07
C GLY A 201 4.73 20.44 -0.14
N LEU A 202 3.97 20.99 0.79
CA LEU A 202 2.51 20.88 0.77
C LEU A 202 1.91 21.58 -0.44
N ALA A 203 2.41 22.76 -0.80
CA ALA A 203 2.01 23.48 -2.02
C ALA A 203 2.37 22.68 -3.28
N PHE A 204 3.58 22.10 -3.35
CA PHE A 204 3.95 21.19 -4.46
C PHE A 204 2.98 20.03 -4.59
N TYR A 205 2.56 19.45 -3.48
CA TYR A 205 1.72 18.25 -3.44
C TYR A 205 0.26 18.54 -3.75
N LEU A 206 -0.31 19.63 -3.22
CA LEU A 206 -1.75 19.90 -3.30
C LEU A 206 -2.13 20.93 -4.37
N VAL A 207 -1.22 21.83 -4.75
CA VAL A 207 -1.52 22.87 -5.74
C VAL A 207 -1.15 22.40 -7.14
N PRO A 208 -2.15 22.22 -8.04
CA PRO A 208 -1.91 21.81 -9.41
C PRO A 208 -1.12 22.91 -10.18
N ASP A 209 0.03 22.54 -10.75
CA ASP A 209 0.86 23.39 -11.58
C ASP A 209 1.00 22.78 -12.99
N PHE A 210 0.33 23.39 -13.96
CA PHE A 210 0.32 22.88 -15.35
C PHE A 210 1.69 22.96 -16.03
N ALA A 211 2.51 23.93 -15.67
CA ALA A 211 3.85 24.07 -16.24
C ALA A 211 4.74 22.89 -15.82
N ARG A 212 4.67 22.48 -14.55
CA ARG A 212 5.35 21.26 -14.04
C ARG A 212 4.85 19.99 -14.74
N MET A 213 3.53 19.81 -14.90
CA MET A 213 2.99 18.67 -15.61
C MET A 213 3.47 18.64 -17.07
N LYS A 214 3.48 19.79 -17.75
CA LYS A 214 3.95 19.91 -19.14
C LYS A 214 5.43 19.56 -19.27
N SER A 215 6.29 19.97 -18.33
CA SER A 215 7.73 19.66 -18.35
C SER A 215 8.02 18.16 -18.20
N VAL A 216 7.18 17.43 -17.49
CA VAL A 216 7.26 15.95 -17.37
C VAL A 216 6.69 15.22 -18.58
N GLY A 217 5.70 15.84 -19.24
CA GLY A 217 4.93 15.28 -20.35
C GLY A 217 3.52 14.85 -19.94
N VAL A 218 2.52 15.58 -20.45
CA VAL A 218 1.10 15.40 -20.08
C VAL A 218 0.62 13.95 -20.23
N VAL A 219 0.91 13.33 -21.37
CA VAL A 219 0.50 11.95 -21.65
C VAL A 219 1.12 10.98 -20.66
N LYS A 220 2.39 11.15 -20.32
CA LYS A 220 3.08 10.32 -19.33
C LYS A 220 2.40 10.43 -17.97
N VAL A 221 2.11 11.65 -17.50
CA VAL A 221 1.46 11.88 -16.20
C VAL A 221 0.06 11.24 -16.15
N VAL A 222 -0.74 11.37 -17.24
CA VAL A 222 -2.06 10.73 -17.34
C VAL A 222 -1.95 9.20 -17.26
N VAL A 223 -1.04 8.61 -18.05
CA VAL A 223 -0.85 7.14 -18.06
C VAL A 223 -0.37 6.64 -16.69
N GLU A 224 0.56 7.34 -16.04
CA GLU A 224 1.03 6.97 -14.70
C GLU A 224 -0.07 7.11 -13.64
N ALA A 225 -0.94 8.11 -13.74
CA ALA A 225 -2.07 8.28 -12.86
C ALA A 225 -3.10 7.14 -13.03
N MET A 226 -3.40 6.75 -14.27
CA MET A 226 -4.25 5.60 -14.58
C MET A 226 -3.64 4.29 -14.06
N ASN A 227 -2.37 4.04 -14.35
CA ASN A 227 -1.65 2.85 -13.87
C ASN A 227 -1.68 2.77 -12.35
N HIS A 228 -1.51 3.90 -11.67
CA HIS A 228 -1.55 3.93 -10.22
C HIS A 228 -2.96 3.66 -9.67
N ALA A 229 -4.02 4.15 -10.32
CA ALA A 229 -5.39 3.86 -9.92
C ALA A 229 -5.74 2.35 -9.99
N PHE A 230 -5.20 1.63 -10.97
CA PHE A 230 -5.30 0.16 -11.03
C PHE A 230 -4.48 -0.52 -9.92
N PHE A 231 -3.26 -0.07 -9.76
CA PHE A 231 -2.31 -0.67 -8.82
C PHE A 231 -2.76 -0.53 -7.36
N THR A 232 -3.22 0.68 -6.97
CA THR A 232 -3.62 0.98 -5.59
C THR A 232 -4.79 0.12 -5.12
N LEU A 233 -5.77 -0.15 -5.97
CA LEU A 233 -6.92 -0.98 -5.67
C LEU A 233 -6.68 -2.49 -5.90
N SER A 234 -5.46 -2.90 -6.23
CA SER A 234 -5.12 -4.31 -6.52
C SER A 234 -6.04 -4.96 -7.57
N LEU A 235 -6.41 -4.19 -8.63
CA LEU A 235 -7.32 -4.65 -9.67
C LEU A 235 -6.64 -5.59 -10.66
N GLY A 236 -7.41 -6.49 -11.26
CA GLY A 236 -6.99 -7.39 -12.32
C GLY A 236 -6.34 -8.69 -11.87
N ILE A 237 -5.90 -8.78 -10.62
CA ILE A 237 -5.30 -10.01 -10.04
C ILE A 237 -6.32 -10.90 -9.31
N GLY A 238 -7.60 -10.47 -9.28
CA GLY A 238 -8.71 -11.21 -8.70
C GLY A 238 -8.80 -11.21 -7.18
N SER A 239 -7.93 -10.50 -6.48
CA SER A 239 -7.96 -10.36 -5.03
C SER A 239 -9.29 -9.79 -4.57
N MET A 240 -9.75 -8.71 -5.20
CA MET A 240 -11.02 -8.07 -4.86
C MET A 240 -12.22 -8.96 -5.18
N SER A 241 -12.13 -9.79 -6.21
CA SER A 241 -13.17 -10.79 -6.51
C SER A 241 -13.29 -11.85 -5.39
N ILE A 242 -12.18 -12.26 -4.77
CA ILE A 242 -12.22 -13.17 -3.61
C ILE A 242 -12.95 -12.50 -2.43
N PHE A 243 -12.61 -11.24 -2.10
CA PHE A 243 -13.32 -10.52 -1.04
C PHE A 243 -14.78 -10.27 -1.38
N GLY A 244 -15.11 -9.99 -2.64
CA GLY A 244 -16.48 -9.93 -3.12
C GLY A 244 -17.30 -11.18 -2.78
N SER A 245 -16.67 -12.36 -2.78
CA SER A 245 -17.33 -13.62 -2.41
C SER A 245 -17.72 -13.73 -0.94
N TYR A 246 -17.18 -12.88 -0.07
CA TYR A 246 -17.53 -12.81 1.35
C TYR A 246 -18.66 -11.81 1.64
N ILE A 247 -19.08 -11.00 0.64
CA ILE A 247 -20.17 -10.02 0.79
C ILE A 247 -21.52 -10.73 0.77
N GLY A 248 -22.31 -10.53 1.83
CA GLY A 248 -23.68 -11.00 1.89
C GLY A 248 -24.62 -10.29 0.90
N ARG A 249 -25.76 -10.89 0.61
CA ARG A 249 -26.78 -10.28 -0.27
C ARG A 249 -27.56 -9.13 0.38
N ASP A 250 -27.45 -9.01 1.68
CA ASP A 250 -28.01 -7.94 2.51
C ASP A 250 -27.28 -6.60 2.35
N ARG A 251 -26.13 -6.58 1.64
CA ARG A 251 -25.29 -5.38 1.49
C ARG A 251 -25.26 -4.88 0.05
N THR A 252 -25.17 -3.55 -0.09
CA THR A 252 -25.02 -2.91 -1.40
C THR A 252 -23.55 -2.95 -1.82
N LEU A 253 -23.27 -3.49 -3.00
CA LEU A 253 -21.90 -3.55 -3.53
C LEU A 253 -21.29 -2.15 -3.69
N LEU A 254 -22.07 -1.19 -4.20
CA LEU A 254 -21.61 0.18 -4.40
C LEU A 254 -21.18 0.82 -3.08
N GLY A 255 -21.95 0.62 -2.01
CA GLY A 255 -21.60 1.16 -0.69
C GLY A 255 -20.30 0.58 -0.15
N GLU A 256 -20.08 -0.74 -0.28
CA GLU A 256 -18.83 -1.37 0.15
C GLU A 256 -17.65 -0.93 -0.72
N THR A 257 -17.83 -0.83 -2.04
CA THR A 257 -16.82 -0.32 -2.99
C THR A 257 -16.37 1.10 -2.64
N LEU A 258 -17.34 2.00 -2.39
CA LEU A 258 -17.04 3.38 -1.99
C LEU A 258 -16.25 3.47 -0.70
N HIS A 259 -16.58 2.66 0.32
CA HIS A 259 -15.83 2.66 1.58
C HIS A 259 -14.38 2.20 1.38
N VAL A 260 -14.16 1.17 0.58
CA VAL A 260 -12.80 0.68 0.26
C VAL A 260 -12.02 1.74 -0.49
N CYS A 261 -12.60 2.33 -1.55
CA CYS A 261 -11.94 3.41 -2.31
C CYS A 261 -11.63 4.63 -1.44
N LEU A 262 -12.55 5.05 -0.57
CA LEU A 262 -12.35 6.21 0.31
C LEU A 262 -11.22 5.96 1.31
N LEU A 263 -11.16 4.79 1.93
CA LEU A 263 -10.07 4.44 2.84
C LEU A 263 -8.72 4.36 2.12
N ASP A 264 -8.69 3.72 0.96
CA ASP A 264 -7.50 3.64 0.11
C ASP A 264 -6.96 5.03 -0.24
N THR A 265 -7.84 5.89 -0.74
CA THR A 265 -7.52 7.28 -1.10
C THR A 265 -7.06 8.09 0.10
N LEU A 266 -7.75 7.96 1.24
CA LEU A 266 -7.37 8.65 2.47
C LEU A 266 -5.92 8.32 2.87
N VAL A 267 -5.57 7.04 2.84
CA VAL A 267 -4.22 6.60 3.21
C VAL A 267 -3.19 7.06 2.18
N ALA A 268 -3.46 6.94 0.87
CA ALA A 268 -2.56 7.39 -0.18
C ALA A 268 -2.27 8.90 -0.09
N VAL A 269 -3.34 9.71 0.01
CA VAL A 269 -3.21 11.16 0.11
C VAL A 269 -2.51 11.58 1.40
N SER A 270 -2.85 10.95 2.52
CA SER A 270 -2.20 11.26 3.81
C SER A 270 -0.72 10.85 3.81
N ALA A 271 -0.34 9.74 3.17
CA ALA A 271 1.07 9.35 3.02
C ALA A 271 1.86 10.41 2.22
N GLY A 272 1.25 11.02 1.20
CA GLY A 272 1.83 12.16 0.49
C GLY A 272 2.04 13.37 1.41
N VAL A 273 1.06 13.68 2.28
CA VAL A 273 1.18 14.76 3.29
C VAL A 273 2.27 14.46 4.32
N ILE A 274 2.52 13.19 4.65
CA ILE A 274 3.60 12.82 5.57
C ILE A 274 4.97 12.98 4.90
N ILE A 275 5.14 12.48 3.69
CA ILE A 275 6.45 12.30 3.07
C ILE A 275 6.91 13.56 2.32
N ILE A 276 6.04 14.17 1.51
CA ILE A 276 6.47 15.25 0.61
C ILE A 276 6.88 16.52 1.37
N PRO A 277 6.11 17.03 2.36
CA PRO A 277 6.57 18.17 3.16
C PRO A 277 7.85 17.89 3.93
N ALA A 278 8.01 16.67 4.47
CA ALA A 278 9.24 16.28 5.15
C ALA A 278 10.44 16.30 4.19
N CYS A 279 10.31 15.80 2.97
CA CYS A 279 11.36 15.87 1.96
C CYS A 279 11.75 17.33 1.64
N PHE A 280 10.78 18.22 1.43
CA PHE A 280 11.03 19.63 1.13
C PHE A 280 11.67 20.36 2.31
N ALA A 281 11.21 20.10 3.53
CA ALA A 281 11.77 20.70 4.75
C ALA A 281 13.26 20.41 4.91
N TYR A 282 13.73 19.25 4.46
CA TYR A 282 15.13 18.83 4.52
C TYR A 282 15.86 18.91 3.17
N GLY A 283 15.29 19.59 2.18
CA GLY A 283 15.94 19.85 0.88
C GLY A 283 16.14 18.60 0.00
N VAL A 284 15.29 17.58 0.20
CA VAL A 284 15.38 16.31 -0.52
C VAL A 284 14.27 16.20 -1.57
N HIS A 285 14.60 15.65 -2.74
CA HIS A 285 13.62 15.44 -3.80
C HIS A 285 12.82 14.15 -3.57
N PRO A 286 11.47 14.16 -3.54
CA PRO A 286 10.64 13.00 -3.24
C PRO A 286 10.65 11.90 -4.32
N GLY A 287 11.23 12.16 -5.50
CA GLY A 287 11.23 11.26 -6.65
C GLY A 287 12.38 10.22 -6.70
N GLN A 288 12.95 9.79 -5.58
CA GLN A 288 14.16 8.95 -5.53
C GLN A 288 13.90 7.41 -5.45
N GLY A 289 12.70 6.94 -5.71
CA GLY A 289 12.38 5.51 -5.70
C GLY A 289 12.54 4.82 -4.34
N PRO A 290 13.09 3.58 -4.29
CA PRO A 290 13.34 2.86 -3.02
C PRO A 290 14.25 3.63 -2.08
N GLY A 291 15.20 4.39 -2.60
CA GLY A 291 16.09 5.26 -1.82
C GLY A 291 15.33 6.28 -0.97
N LEU A 292 14.14 6.71 -1.39
CA LEU A 292 13.32 7.63 -0.61
C LEU A 292 13.05 7.09 0.80
N ILE A 293 12.64 5.85 0.94
CA ILE A 293 12.24 5.26 2.22
C ILE A 293 13.45 4.76 3.03
N PHE A 294 14.41 4.12 2.36
CA PHE A 294 15.47 3.41 3.04
C PHE A 294 16.77 4.20 3.19
N THR A 295 16.90 5.30 2.45
CA THR A 295 18.09 6.18 2.54
C THR A 295 17.68 7.60 2.95
N THR A 296 16.75 8.20 2.23
CA THR A 296 16.40 9.61 2.40
C THR A 296 15.66 9.88 3.69
N LEU A 297 14.56 9.16 3.96
CA LEU A 297 13.76 9.40 5.19
C LEU A 297 14.53 9.09 6.48
N PRO A 298 15.36 8.04 6.61
CA PRO A 298 16.22 7.89 7.77
C PRO A 298 17.15 9.09 8.02
N ASN A 299 17.69 9.72 6.96
CA ASN A 299 18.46 10.97 7.10
C ASN A 299 17.60 12.12 7.60
N VAL A 300 16.39 12.29 7.01
CA VAL A 300 15.43 13.29 7.48
C VAL A 300 15.12 13.10 8.96
N PHE A 301 14.87 11.85 9.40
CA PHE A 301 14.64 11.58 10.81
C PHE A 301 15.87 11.84 11.70
N ASN A 302 17.11 11.61 11.23
CA ASN A 302 18.31 11.95 12.00
C ASN A 302 18.43 13.44 12.28
N ASP A 303 17.98 14.29 11.35
CA ASP A 303 18.04 15.75 11.50
C ASP A 303 16.84 16.31 12.30
N MET A 304 15.81 15.48 12.58
CA MET A 304 14.61 15.91 13.29
C MET A 304 14.77 15.80 14.82
N PRO A 305 14.18 16.75 15.61
CA PRO A 305 13.98 16.54 17.05
C PRO A 305 13.16 15.25 17.29
N LEU A 306 13.63 14.40 18.21
CA LEU A 306 13.03 13.08 18.48
C LEU A 306 12.96 12.16 17.24
N GLY A 307 13.87 12.31 16.29
CA GLY A 307 13.82 11.60 15.02
C GLY A 307 13.83 10.07 15.15
N ARG A 308 14.51 9.52 16.18
CA ARG A 308 14.44 8.09 16.52
C ARG A 308 12.99 7.63 16.79
N LEU A 309 12.20 8.44 17.50
CA LEU A 309 10.79 8.14 17.77
C LEU A 309 9.96 8.22 16.48
N TRP A 310 10.07 9.34 15.76
CA TRP A 310 9.31 9.57 14.54
C TRP A 310 9.62 8.55 13.45
N GLY A 311 10.89 8.24 13.26
CA GLY A 311 11.32 7.22 12.32
C GLY A 311 10.84 5.81 12.71
N SER A 312 10.87 5.47 14.00
CA SER A 312 10.31 4.19 14.48
C SER A 312 8.80 4.10 14.20
N LEU A 313 8.04 5.15 14.55
CA LEU A 313 6.59 5.20 14.28
C LEU A 313 6.28 5.13 12.77
N PHE A 314 7.09 5.78 11.94
CA PHE A 314 6.96 5.70 10.49
C PHE A 314 7.17 4.27 9.98
N PHE A 315 8.21 3.55 10.43
CA PHE A 315 8.43 2.16 10.00
C PHE A 315 7.40 1.20 10.59
N VAL A 316 6.80 1.46 11.76
CA VAL A 316 5.62 0.72 12.24
C VAL A 316 4.43 0.95 11.32
N PHE A 317 4.15 2.19 10.95
CA PHE A 317 3.10 2.54 9.99
C PHE A 317 3.27 1.80 8.65
N MET A 318 4.49 1.83 8.08
CA MET A 318 4.85 1.12 6.86
C MET A 318 4.68 -0.39 7.00
N SER A 319 5.11 -0.96 8.13
CA SER A 319 4.98 -2.39 8.42
C SER A 319 3.52 -2.82 8.56
N CYS A 320 2.67 -2.01 9.21
CA CYS A 320 1.23 -2.28 9.29
C CYS A 320 0.60 -2.31 7.90
N ALA A 321 0.90 -1.33 7.03
CA ALA A 321 0.40 -1.28 5.67
C ALA A 321 0.86 -2.49 4.83
N ALA A 322 2.13 -2.86 4.94
CA ALA A 322 2.66 -4.00 4.21
C ALA A 322 2.08 -5.34 4.71
N LEU A 323 1.98 -5.54 6.03
CA LEU A 323 1.46 -6.77 6.62
C LEU A 323 -0.02 -7.00 6.33
N THR A 324 -0.85 -5.94 6.32
CA THR A 324 -2.27 -6.09 5.95
C THR A 324 -2.43 -6.61 4.53
N THR A 325 -1.64 -6.09 3.58
CA THR A 325 -1.64 -6.59 2.20
C THR A 325 -1.12 -8.02 2.11
N VAL A 326 -0.02 -8.36 2.81
CA VAL A 326 0.51 -9.74 2.82
C VAL A 326 -0.55 -10.72 3.31
N ILE A 327 -1.18 -10.46 4.45
CA ILE A 327 -2.23 -11.32 5.01
C ILE A 327 -3.41 -11.47 4.02
N ALA A 328 -3.84 -10.35 3.43
CA ALA A 328 -4.97 -10.34 2.50
C ALA A 328 -4.67 -11.14 1.21
N VAL A 329 -3.46 -11.03 0.65
CA VAL A 329 -3.08 -11.79 -0.55
C VAL A 329 -2.79 -13.26 -0.21
N PHE A 330 -2.26 -13.58 0.97
CA PHE A 330 -2.18 -14.98 1.42
C PHE A 330 -3.57 -15.62 1.52
N GLU A 331 -4.56 -14.91 2.08
CA GLU A 331 -5.95 -15.37 2.08
C GLU A 331 -6.47 -15.63 0.66
N ASN A 332 -6.14 -14.77 -0.32
CA ASN A 332 -6.52 -15.01 -1.72
C ASN A 332 -5.89 -16.26 -2.33
N ILE A 333 -4.65 -16.55 -1.98
CA ILE A 333 -3.94 -17.74 -2.49
C ILE A 333 -4.52 -19.02 -1.88
N LEU A 334 -4.95 -18.96 -0.60
CA LEU A 334 -5.47 -20.12 0.14
C LEU A 334 -6.97 -20.38 -0.11
N ALA A 335 -7.74 -19.35 -0.49
CA ALA A 335 -9.19 -19.42 -0.70
C ALA A 335 -9.59 -20.14 -1.99
#